data_b3ebeca1ac588e61910bbe1c855e7277
#
_entry.id   b3ebeca1ac588e61910bbe1c855e7277
#
_cell.length_a   1.000
_cell.length_b   1.000
_cell.length_c   1.000
_cell.angle_alpha   90.00
_cell.angle_beta   90.00
_cell.angle_gamma   90.00
#
_symmetry.space_group_name_H-M   'P 1'
#
loop_
_entity.id
_entity.type
_entity.pdbx_description
1 polymer ?
#
loop_
_entity_poly.entity_id
_entity_poly.type
_entity_poly.pdbx_seq_one_letter_code
_entity_poly.pdbx_strand_id
1 'polypeptide(L)'
;MIDPETLSKVRIFLREEGVIIPKGPIKEFYSQLMKLSGFGIGGLLTFSGKKAGRMAGAYIREIVDKEEPSLSDVASYVITFLQEAGICKVEEYSLLDHHVLFKVKDSLFAQGVENKKPVCMPLSGALAGVFEEITGKEWECKELECQAQGKEYCIFEIKLKQ
;
A
#
# COMPACT_ATOMS: atom_id res chain seq x y z
N MET A 1 7.35 -1.26 -15.93
CA MET A 1 7.94 0.09 -15.67
C MET A 1 6.99 1.10 -16.29
N ILE A 2 6.54 2.08 -15.52
CA ILE A 2 5.64 3.12 -16.05
C ILE A 2 6.40 4.08 -16.96
N ASP A 3 5.68 4.72 -17.89
CA ASP A 3 6.26 5.71 -18.78
C ASP A 3 6.58 7.03 -18.03
N PRO A 4 7.49 7.85 -18.57
CA PRO A 4 7.91 9.11 -17.92
C PRO A 4 6.78 10.13 -17.75
N GLU A 5 5.78 10.13 -18.63
CA GLU A 5 4.66 11.05 -18.54
C GLU A 5 3.77 10.70 -17.34
N THR A 6 3.41 9.44 -17.20
CA THR A 6 2.65 8.93 -16.04
C THR A 6 3.40 9.18 -14.73
N LEU A 7 4.71 8.95 -14.69
CA LEU A 7 5.53 9.26 -13.52
C LEU A 7 5.47 10.75 -13.16
N SER A 8 5.56 11.63 -14.17
CA SER A 8 5.45 13.08 -13.96
C SER A 8 4.09 13.47 -13.39
N LYS A 9 3.00 12.90 -13.92
CA LYS A 9 1.63 13.14 -13.41
C LYS A 9 1.50 12.71 -11.94
N VAL A 10 2.02 11.54 -11.57
CA VAL A 10 2.03 11.08 -10.16
C VAL A 10 2.77 12.08 -9.26
N ARG A 11 3.94 12.57 -9.68
CA ARG A 11 4.73 13.54 -8.91
C ARG A 11 4.04 14.88 -8.76
N ILE A 12 3.40 15.38 -9.82
CA ILE A 12 2.62 16.63 -9.78
C ILE A 12 1.46 16.46 -8.79
N PHE A 13 0.70 15.38 -8.92
CA PHE A 13 -0.40 15.08 -8.01
C PHE A 13 0.05 15.07 -6.53
N LEU A 14 1.13 14.35 -6.23
CA LEU A 14 1.66 14.27 -4.86
C LEU A 14 2.16 15.62 -4.32
N ARG A 15 2.55 16.56 -5.19
CA ARG A 15 2.94 17.92 -4.78
C ARG A 15 1.73 18.81 -4.51
N GLU A 16 0.68 18.68 -5.28
CA GLU A 16 -0.52 19.53 -5.21
C GLU A 16 -1.48 19.08 -4.10
N GLU A 17 -1.70 17.77 -3.97
CA GLU A 17 -2.66 17.18 -3.03
C GLU A 17 -1.99 16.53 -1.81
N GLY A 18 -0.68 16.36 -1.83
CA GLY A 18 0.07 15.72 -0.76
C GLY A 18 0.47 16.70 0.33
N VAL A 19 0.67 16.16 1.53
CA VAL A 19 1.27 16.87 2.66
C VAL A 19 2.65 16.30 2.92
N ILE A 20 3.67 17.16 3.00
CA ILE A 20 5.03 16.72 3.32
C ILE A 20 5.18 16.67 4.83
N ILE A 21 5.19 15.45 5.37
CA ILE A 21 5.42 15.19 6.79
C ILE A 21 6.68 14.34 6.91
N PRO A 22 7.65 14.70 7.76
CA PRO A 22 8.79 13.85 8.03
C PRO A 22 8.36 12.47 8.55
N LYS A 23 9.04 11.41 8.12
CA LYS A 23 8.69 10.03 8.50
C LYS A 23 8.79 9.77 10.01
N GLY A 24 9.72 10.42 10.70
CA GLY A 24 9.95 10.22 12.13
C GLY A 24 8.69 10.40 12.99
N PRO A 25 8.00 11.56 12.95
CA PRO A 25 6.76 11.77 13.68
C PRO A 25 5.66 10.76 13.36
N ILE A 26 5.52 10.36 12.10
CA ILE A 26 4.49 9.37 11.71
C ILE A 26 4.82 7.99 12.29
N LYS A 27 6.08 7.57 12.22
CA LYS A 27 6.55 6.31 12.81
C LYS A 27 6.34 6.28 14.32
N GLU A 28 6.71 7.35 15.01
CA GLU A 28 6.52 7.45 16.46
C GLU A 28 5.04 7.38 16.83
N PHE A 29 4.21 8.16 16.16
CA PHE A 29 2.76 8.12 16.37
C PHE A 29 2.20 6.70 16.17
N TYR A 30 2.56 6.05 15.07
CA TYR A 30 2.09 4.70 14.78
C TYR A 30 2.61 3.67 15.79
N SER A 31 3.88 3.78 16.18
CA SER A 31 4.48 2.91 17.22
C SER A 31 3.74 3.05 18.55
N GLN A 32 3.41 4.27 18.98
CA GLN A 32 2.64 4.48 20.20
C GLN A 32 1.20 3.97 20.07
N LEU A 33 0.57 4.20 18.92
CA LEU A 33 -0.76 3.66 18.62
C LEU A 33 -0.78 2.13 18.75
N MET A 34 0.22 1.45 18.22
CA MET A 34 0.33 -0.01 18.28
C MET A 34 0.57 -0.53 19.70
N LYS A 35 1.24 0.23 20.56
CA LYS A 35 1.42 -0.13 21.99
C LYS A 35 0.14 0.03 22.80
N LEU A 36 -0.68 1.01 22.48
CA LEU A 36 -1.94 1.28 23.17
C LEU A 36 -3.09 0.39 22.69
N SER A 37 -2.97 -0.14 21.48
CA SER A 37 -4.02 -0.91 20.84
C SER A 37 -4.11 -2.32 21.44
N GLY A 38 -5.08 -2.51 22.28
CA GLY A 38 -5.60 -3.83 22.60
C GLY A 38 -6.38 -4.44 21.41
N PHE A 39 -7.16 -5.48 21.66
CA PHE A 39 -7.98 -6.14 20.65
C PHE A 39 -8.92 -5.16 19.92
N GLY A 40 -8.91 -5.17 18.58
CA GLY A 40 -9.93 -4.52 17.74
C GLY A 40 -9.43 -3.41 16.80
N ILE A 41 -8.31 -2.74 17.09
CA ILE A 41 -7.84 -1.63 16.25
C ILE A 41 -7.41 -2.08 14.85
N GLY A 42 -6.93 -3.31 14.71
CA GLY A 42 -6.47 -3.85 13.43
C GLY A 42 -7.54 -3.81 12.34
N GLY A 43 -8.77 -4.19 12.69
CA GLY A 43 -9.91 -4.11 11.76
C GLY A 43 -10.21 -2.67 11.33
N LEU A 44 -10.18 -1.72 12.26
CA LEU A 44 -10.39 -0.31 11.97
C LEU A 44 -9.28 0.25 11.04
N LEU A 45 -8.02 -0.09 11.32
CA LEU A 45 -6.88 0.34 10.51
C LEU A 45 -6.93 -0.25 9.11
N THR A 46 -7.28 -1.53 8.96
CA THR A 46 -7.47 -2.17 7.66
C THR A 46 -8.62 -1.51 6.89
N PHE A 47 -9.75 -1.27 7.54
CA PHE A 47 -10.90 -0.63 6.91
C PHE A 47 -10.62 0.80 6.47
N SER A 48 -9.96 1.60 7.33
CA SER A 48 -9.55 2.96 7.01
C SER A 48 -8.52 2.98 5.88
N GLY A 49 -7.55 2.06 5.92
CA GLY A 49 -6.60 1.85 4.83
C GLY A 49 -7.30 1.53 3.51
N LYS A 50 -8.30 0.65 3.53
CA LYS A 50 -9.07 0.29 2.33
C LYS A 50 -9.78 1.49 1.70
N LYS A 51 -10.39 2.35 2.51
CA LYS A 51 -10.98 3.61 2.03
C LYS A 51 -9.93 4.53 1.42
N ALA A 52 -8.80 4.72 2.09
CA ALA A 52 -7.69 5.52 1.58
C ALA A 52 -7.14 4.95 0.26
N GLY A 53 -7.02 3.63 0.16
CA GLY A 53 -6.60 2.95 -1.07
C GLY A 53 -7.55 3.17 -2.23
N ARG A 54 -8.87 3.14 -2.01
CA ARG A 54 -9.86 3.49 -3.05
C ARG A 54 -9.71 4.94 -3.53
N MET A 55 -9.48 5.88 -2.62
CA MET A 55 -9.20 7.27 -3.01
C MET A 55 -7.94 7.36 -3.88
N ALA A 56 -6.84 6.72 -3.47
CA ALA A 56 -5.62 6.66 -4.27
C ALA A 56 -5.86 5.98 -5.64
N GLY A 57 -6.66 4.92 -5.68
CA GLY A 57 -7.05 4.24 -6.92
C GLY A 57 -7.83 5.15 -7.88
N ALA A 58 -8.74 5.97 -7.36
CA ALA A 58 -9.48 6.95 -8.15
C ALA A 58 -8.53 7.98 -8.78
N TYR A 59 -7.57 8.51 -8.03
CA TYR A 59 -6.54 9.41 -8.56
C TYR A 59 -5.66 8.75 -9.62
N ILE A 60 -5.25 7.49 -9.39
CA ILE A 60 -4.48 6.74 -10.38
C ILE A 60 -5.27 6.61 -11.69
N ARG A 61 -6.58 6.32 -11.63
CA ARG A 61 -7.44 6.26 -12.81
C ARG A 61 -7.54 7.59 -13.56
N GLU A 62 -7.57 8.71 -12.85
CA GLU A 62 -7.62 10.04 -13.45
C GLU A 62 -6.33 10.40 -14.21
N ILE A 63 -5.17 9.97 -13.70
CA ILE A 63 -3.87 10.30 -14.31
C ILE A 63 -3.40 9.30 -15.35
N VAL A 64 -3.96 8.08 -15.33
CA VAL A 64 -3.64 7.01 -16.28
C VAL A 64 -4.71 6.95 -17.35
N ASP A 65 -4.32 7.28 -18.58
CA ASP A 65 -5.21 7.23 -19.75
C ASP A 65 -5.27 5.80 -20.30
N LYS A 66 -5.86 4.88 -19.52
CA LYS A 66 -6.06 3.49 -19.93
C LYS A 66 -7.38 2.95 -19.38
N GLU A 67 -8.33 2.67 -20.27
CA GLU A 67 -9.66 2.22 -19.90
C GLU A 67 -9.66 0.86 -19.18
N GLU A 68 -8.84 -0.10 -19.64
CA GLU A 68 -8.72 -1.45 -19.06
C GLU A 68 -7.25 -1.80 -18.78
N PRO A 69 -6.70 -1.39 -17.63
CA PRO A 69 -5.34 -1.74 -17.27
C PRO A 69 -5.22 -3.23 -16.94
N SER A 70 -4.17 -3.88 -17.45
CA SER A 70 -3.81 -5.24 -17.05
C SER A 70 -3.40 -5.30 -15.58
N LEU A 71 -3.41 -6.47 -14.98
CA LEU A 71 -2.95 -6.65 -13.59
C LEU A 71 -1.50 -6.17 -13.39
N SER A 72 -0.65 -6.34 -14.41
CA SER A 72 0.72 -5.83 -14.43
C SER A 72 0.78 -4.30 -14.44
N ASP A 73 -0.12 -3.66 -15.19
CA ASP A 73 -0.21 -2.19 -15.20
C ASP A 73 -0.63 -1.68 -13.82
N VAL A 74 -1.69 -2.26 -13.24
CA VAL A 74 -2.16 -1.91 -11.89
C VAL A 74 -1.03 -2.04 -10.86
N ALA A 75 -0.32 -3.17 -10.86
CA ALA A 75 0.82 -3.37 -9.97
C ALA A 75 1.89 -2.29 -10.16
N SER A 76 2.23 -1.95 -11.40
CA SER A 76 3.23 -0.92 -11.72
C SER A 76 2.81 0.46 -11.24
N TYR A 77 1.54 0.85 -11.40
CA TYR A 77 1.02 2.13 -10.91
C TYR A 77 1.05 2.20 -9.39
N VAL A 78 0.62 1.13 -8.72
CA VAL A 78 0.60 1.05 -7.26
C VAL A 78 2.03 1.14 -6.70
N ILE A 79 2.98 0.40 -7.27
CA ILE A 79 4.40 0.43 -6.88
C ILE A 79 4.95 1.86 -6.99
N THR A 80 4.70 2.50 -8.11
CA THR A 80 5.18 3.87 -8.33
C THR A 80 4.58 4.84 -7.32
N PHE A 81 3.27 4.78 -7.10
CA PHE A 81 2.61 5.65 -6.13
C PHE A 81 3.16 5.46 -4.71
N LEU A 82 3.33 4.22 -4.26
CA LEU A 82 3.87 3.90 -2.93
C LEU A 82 5.30 4.43 -2.76
N GLN A 83 6.14 4.29 -3.78
CA GLN A 83 7.54 4.72 -3.73
C GLN A 83 7.68 6.24 -3.80
N GLU A 84 6.97 6.91 -4.72
CA GLU A 84 6.99 8.37 -4.84
C GLU A 84 6.37 9.06 -3.62
N ALA A 85 5.34 8.48 -3.01
CA ALA A 85 4.77 8.94 -1.74
C ALA A 85 5.65 8.61 -0.51
N GLY A 86 6.70 7.82 -0.67
CA GLY A 86 7.63 7.45 0.40
C GLY A 86 7.02 6.52 1.46
N ILE A 87 5.97 5.78 1.13
CA ILE A 87 5.30 4.86 2.06
C ILE A 87 6.12 3.60 2.30
N CYS A 88 6.69 3.04 1.23
CA CYS A 88 7.55 1.88 1.30
C CYS A 88 8.35 1.74 0.01
N LYS A 89 9.27 0.78 -0.01
CA LYS A 89 10.04 0.40 -1.19
C LYS A 89 9.64 -1.01 -1.59
N VAL A 90 9.11 -1.18 -2.79
CA VAL A 90 8.80 -2.50 -3.35
C VAL A 90 10.05 -3.04 -4.02
N GLU A 91 10.68 -4.05 -3.42
CA GLU A 91 11.91 -4.67 -3.93
C GLU A 91 11.64 -5.68 -5.04
N GLU A 92 10.52 -6.39 -4.91
CA GLU A 92 10.14 -7.45 -5.83
C GLU A 92 8.61 -7.59 -5.86
N TYR A 93 8.06 -7.96 -6.99
CA TYR A 93 6.67 -8.38 -7.09
C TYR A 93 6.51 -9.56 -8.06
N SER A 94 5.52 -10.39 -7.82
CA SER A 94 5.14 -11.47 -8.72
C SER A 94 3.65 -11.47 -8.99
N LEU A 95 3.29 -11.84 -10.21
CA LEU A 95 1.91 -11.96 -10.67
C LEU A 95 1.60 -13.44 -10.89
N LEU A 96 0.53 -13.90 -10.28
CA LEU A 96 -0.05 -15.22 -10.49
C LEU A 96 -1.53 -15.00 -10.84
N ASP A 97 -2.12 -15.79 -11.69
CA ASP A 97 -3.43 -15.62 -12.36
C ASP A 97 -4.41 -14.61 -11.75
N HIS A 98 -4.68 -14.69 -10.45
CA HIS A 98 -5.63 -13.85 -9.74
C HIS A 98 -5.08 -13.27 -8.44
N HIS A 99 -3.76 -13.26 -8.27
CA HIS A 99 -3.14 -12.60 -7.13
C HIS A 99 -1.76 -12.01 -7.43
N VAL A 100 -1.38 -11.07 -6.60
CA VAL A 100 -0.12 -10.33 -6.66
C VAL A 100 0.57 -10.48 -5.32
N LEU A 101 1.86 -10.79 -5.35
CA LEU A 101 2.72 -10.73 -4.16
C LEU A 101 3.63 -9.50 -4.26
N PHE A 102 3.66 -8.69 -3.21
CA PHE A 102 4.62 -7.61 -3.04
C PHE A 102 5.58 -7.92 -1.90
N LYS A 103 6.87 -7.86 -2.20
CA LYS A 103 7.96 -7.91 -1.23
C LYS A 103 8.45 -6.50 -0.98
N VAL A 104 8.24 -6.02 0.22
CA VAL A 104 8.35 -4.61 0.58
C VAL A 104 9.39 -4.40 1.67
N LYS A 105 10.18 -3.35 1.52
CA LYS A 105 11.15 -2.88 2.51
C LYS A 105 10.80 -1.46 2.96
N ASP A 106 11.27 -1.10 4.14
CA ASP A 106 11.11 0.25 4.70
C ASP A 106 9.65 0.73 4.78
N SER A 107 8.73 -0.20 5.10
CA SER A 107 7.33 0.18 5.33
C SER A 107 7.21 1.21 6.45
N LEU A 108 6.54 2.32 6.17
CA LEU A 108 6.28 3.39 7.13
C LEU A 108 5.62 2.88 8.43
N PHE A 109 4.83 1.83 8.33
CA PHE A 109 4.08 1.25 9.44
C PHE A 109 4.85 0.18 10.24
N ALA A 110 5.90 -0.40 9.67
CA ALA A 110 6.70 -1.42 10.35
C ALA A 110 7.96 -0.86 11.02
N GLN A 111 8.47 0.28 10.55
CA GLN A 111 9.71 0.86 11.07
C GLN A 111 9.53 1.40 12.50
N GLY A 112 10.37 0.91 13.41
CA GLY A 112 10.33 1.31 14.82
C GLY A 112 9.25 0.60 15.63
N VAL A 113 8.58 -0.39 15.06
CA VAL A 113 7.59 -1.25 15.74
C VAL A 113 8.17 -2.65 15.90
N GLU A 114 8.12 -3.18 17.11
CA GLU A 114 8.39 -4.60 17.40
C GLU A 114 7.09 -5.27 17.80
N ASN A 115 6.72 -6.35 17.10
CA ASN A 115 5.48 -7.07 17.36
C ASN A 115 5.60 -8.55 16.95
N LYS A 116 4.84 -9.41 17.60
CA LYS A 116 4.75 -10.84 17.23
C LYS A 116 3.89 -11.11 15.99
N LYS A 117 3.07 -10.15 15.59
CA LYS A 117 2.16 -10.24 14.45
C LYS A 117 2.48 -9.11 13.45
N PRO A 118 2.12 -9.27 12.18
CA PRO A 118 2.17 -8.20 11.21
C PRO A 118 1.43 -6.94 11.67
N VAL A 119 1.96 -5.76 11.32
CA VAL A 119 1.44 -4.48 11.81
C VAL A 119 1.06 -3.50 10.71
N CYS A 120 1.30 -3.83 9.45
CA CYS A 120 1.01 -2.91 8.33
C CYS A 120 -0.46 -2.96 7.88
N MET A 121 -1.41 -3.05 8.85
CA MET A 121 -2.83 -3.12 8.53
C MET A 121 -3.34 -1.97 7.63
N PRO A 122 -2.92 -0.71 7.83
CA PRO A 122 -3.31 0.37 6.92
C PRO A 122 -2.86 0.11 5.48
N LEU A 123 -1.63 -0.38 5.30
CA LEU A 123 -1.09 -0.68 3.98
C LEU A 123 -1.79 -1.88 3.34
N SER A 124 -2.07 -2.94 4.11
CA SER A 124 -2.86 -4.08 3.63
C SER A 124 -4.24 -3.66 3.14
N GLY A 125 -4.93 -2.82 3.91
CA GLY A 125 -6.20 -2.25 3.51
C GLY A 125 -6.07 -1.41 2.23
N ALA A 126 -5.08 -0.51 2.18
CA ALA A 126 -4.86 0.37 1.04
C ALA A 126 -4.56 -0.41 -0.25
N LEU A 127 -3.76 -1.46 -0.17
CA LEU A 127 -3.49 -2.34 -1.32
C LEU A 127 -4.77 -2.99 -1.84
N ALA A 128 -5.59 -3.55 -0.98
CA ALA A 128 -6.89 -4.10 -1.40
C ALA A 128 -7.78 -3.02 -2.03
N GLY A 129 -7.88 -1.85 -1.41
CA GLY A 129 -8.72 -0.75 -1.87
C GLY A 129 -8.31 -0.17 -3.23
N VAL A 130 -7.03 -0.01 -3.48
CA VAL A 130 -6.54 0.52 -4.76
C VAL A 130 -6.77 -0.47 -5.90
N PHE A 131 -6.55 -1.78 -5.68
CA PHE A 131 -6.85 -2.80 -6.67
C PHE A 131 -8.34 -2.87 -6.97
N GLU A 132 -9.21 -2.78 -5.95
CA GLU A 132 -10.66 -2.72 -6.14
C GLU A 132 -11.09 -1.54 -7.00
N GLU A 133 -10.59 -0.34 -6.69
CA GLU A 133 -10.99 0.87 -7.41
C GLU A 133 -10.55 0.86 -8.87
N ILE A 134 -9.34 0.39 -9.15
CA ILE A 134 -8.80 0.40 -10.52
C ILE A 134 -9.44 -0.71 -11.35
N THR A 135 -9.68 -1.89 -10.78
CA THR A 135 -10.16 -3.06 -11.53
C THR A 135 -11.68 -3.23 -11.54
N GLY A 136 -12.40 -2.53 -10.64
CA GLY A 136 -13.84 -2.71 -10.46
C GLY A 136 -14.23 -4.07 -9.87
N LYS A 137 -13.29 -4.84 -9.34
CA LYS A 137 -13.50 -6.18 -8.75
C LYS A 137 -13.18 -6.14 -7.26
N GLU A 138 -13.70 -7.09 -6.49
CA GLU A 138 -13.38 -7.20 -5.07
C GLU A 138 -12.02 -7.87 -4.84
N TRP A 139 -11.19 -7.24 -4.01
CA TRP A 139 -9.86 -7.74 -3.65
C TRP A 139 -9.70 -7.78 -2.14
N GLU A 140 -8.88 -8.70 -1.67
CA GLU A 140 -8.39 -8.75 -0.30
C GLU A 140 -6.87 -8.73 -0.28
N CYS A 141 -6.31 -8.24 0.81
CA CYS A 141 -4.87 -8.24 1.02
C CYS A 141 -4.55 -8.77 2.40
N LYS A 142 -3.56 -9.66 2.48
CA LYS A 142 -3.02 -10.21 3.71
C LYS A 142 -1.52 -9.94 3.79
N GLU A 143 -1.07 -9.39 4.90
CA GLU A 143 0.35 -9.33 5.22
C GLU A 143 0.77 -10.69 5.79
N LEU A 144 1.66 -11.40 5.09
CA LEU A 144 2.13 -12.73 5.44
C LEU A 144 3.33 -12.67 6.39
N GLU A 145 4.25 -11.74 6.14
CA GLU A 145 5.43 -11.45 6.94
C GLU A 145 5.59 -9.95 7.13
N CYS A 146 6.20 -9.53 8.23
CA CYS A 146 6.38 -8.12 8.55
C CYS A 146 7.76 -7.85 9.18
N GLN A 147 8.37 -6.73 8.81
CA GLN A 147 9.64 -6.29 9.41
C GLN A 147 9.51 -6.05 10.93
N ALA A 148 8.33 -5.70 11.43
CA ALA A 148 8.06 -5.60 12.87
C ALA A 148 8.21 -6.94 13.63
N GLN A 149 8.16 -8.07 12.94
CA GLN A 149 8.40 -9.41 13.50
C GLN A 149 9.88 -9.82 13.46
N GLY A 150 10.79 -8.91 13.10
CA GLY A 150 12.21 -9.23 12.87
C GLY A 150 12.48 -9.87 11.51
N LYS A 151 11.53 -9.84 10.58
CA LYS A 151 11.72 -10.31 9.20
C LYS A 151 12.47 -9.26 8.37
N GLU A 152 13.15 -9.69 7.32
CA GLU A 152 13.86 -8.78 6.42
C GLU A 152 12.92 -7.90 5.60
N TYR A 153 11.75 -8.43 5.24
CA TYR A 153 10.74 -7.78 4.41
C TYR A 153 9.35 -7.88 5.02
N CYS A 154 8.45 -6.99 4.57
CA CYS A 154 7.03 -7.22 4.66
C CYS A 154 6.56 -7.88 3.36
N ILE A 155 5.73 -8.93 3.45
CA ILE A 155 5.19 -9.65 2.29
C ILE A 155 3.68 -9.51 2.30
N PHE A 156 3.15 -8.93 1.22
CA PHE A 156 1.72 -8.73 1.03
C PHE A 156 1.21 -9.62 -0.09
N GLU A 157 0.19 -10.39 0.19
CA GLU A 157 -0.54 -11.19 -0.78
C GLU A 157 -1.89 -10.52 -1.06
N ILE A 158 -2.10 -10.10 -2.31
CA ILE A 158 -3.30 -9.39 -2.78
C ILE A 158 -4.04 -10.34 -3.70
N LYS A 159 -5.26 -10.73 -3.33
CA LYS A 159 -6.07 -11.74 -4.04
C LYS A 159 -7.39 -11.20 -4.49
N LEU A 160 -7.80 -11.60 -5.70
CA LEU A 160 -9.17 -11.42 -6.17
C LEU A 160 -10.09 -12.32 -5.33
N LYS A 161 -11.14 -11.74 -4.77
CA LYS A 161 -12.19 -12.52 -4.10
C LYS A 161 -13.01 -13.28 -5.15
N GLN A 162 -13.18 -14.56 -4.92
CA GLN A 162 -14.06 -15.43 -5.72
C GLN A 162 -15.51 -15.25 -5.33
#